data_a65ee7aeaa74208dc2b9cb351df5b426
#
_entry.id   a65ee7aeaa74208dc2b9cb351df5b426
#
_cell.length_a   1.000
_cell.length_b   1.000
_cell.length_c   1.000
_cell.angle_alpha   90.00
_cell.angle_beta   90.00
_cell.angle_gamma   90.00
#
_symmetry.space_group_name_H-M   'P 1'
#
loop_
_entity.id
_entity.type
_entity.pdbx_description
1 polymer ?
#
loop_
_entity_poly.entity_id
_entity_poly.type
_entity_poly.pdbx_seq_one_letter_code
_entity_poly.pdbx_strand_id
1 'polypeptide(L)'
;MTETLSRGAANQAGAHINKDAYAEAKDFLPLKGIDHVEFWVGNARQASHYFRALWGFTPVAYAGLETGVRDRTSYVMRQNDITIVLTGALSPEGEIAEHVHRHGDGVHDIAFAVDDVRSAWRETTTRGARSYLEYAEAGSDEDGMLRRSAIHTYGEVIHSFIDRQDFHGAFAPGFRKIKKPARAATGLSLLEVDHCVGNVELGDMNKFVDFYRDVLGFAQLIHYDDKVIHTEFSALMSKVMTNGNGRIKFPINEPAAGKKKSQIQEFLDYYLDSGTQHIALRTEDIVKTVRQLRENGVEFLGMPHAYYEQLAVRVGDVGVPIETLEELGIEADRDEEGYLLQIFTRPIQDRPTFFFEIIERHGSRGFGVGNFKALFEAIEIEQERRGNL
;
A
#
# COMPACT_ATOMS: atom_id res chain seq x y z
N MET A 1 -17.38 -29.88 -41.95
CA MET A 1 -17.45 -28.44 -41.69
C MET A 1 -17.44 -28.29 -40.20
N THR A 2 -16.27 -28.08 -39.66
CA THR A 2 -16.00 -27.88 -38.21
C THR A 2 -15.84 -26.38 -37.97
N GLU A 3 -16.89 -25.77 -37.43
CA GLU A 3 -16.82 -24.37 -36.98
C GLU A 3 -15.95 -24.28 -35.72
N THR A 4 -14.82 -23.67 -35.91
CA THR A 4 -13.93 -23.24 -34.82
C THR A 4 -14.58 -22.06 -34.13
N LEU A 5 -15.20 -22.29 -32.97
CA LEU A 5 -15.64 -21.23 -32.09
C LEU A 5 -14.38 -20.51 -31.52
N SER A 6 -14.08 -19.37 -32.09
CA SER A 6 -13.18 -18.41 -31.50
C SER A 6 -13.80 -17.89 -30.20
N ARG A 7 -13.32 -18.38 -29.06
CA ARG A 7 -13.63 -17.80 -27.76
C ARG A 7 -12.96 -16.40 -27.70
N GLY A 8 -13.76 -15.40 -28.01
CA GLY A 8 -13.36 -14.01 -27.81
C GLY A 8 -13.13 -13.79 -26.30
N ALA A 9 -11.95 -13.29 -25.97
CA ALA A 9 -11.70 -12.67 -24.68
C ALA A 9 -12.79 -11.62 -24.45
N ALA A 10 -13.52 -11.73 -23.35
CA ALA A 10 -14.43 -10.69 -22.91
C ALA A 10 -13.60 -9.43 -22.68
N ASN A 11 -13.70 -8.49 -23.61
CA ASN A 11 -13.20 -7.14 -23.43
C ASN A 11 -13.85 -6.61 -22.15
N GLN A 12 -13.07 -6.42 -21.08
CA GLN A 12 -13.52 -5.76 -19.85
C GLN A 12 -13.75 -4.29 -20.26
N ALA A 13 -14.99 -3.95 -20.58
CA ALA A 13 -15.34 -2.62 -21.06
C ALA A 13 -15.00 -1.60 -19.97
N GLY A 14 -14.00 -0.73 -20.26
CA GLY A 14 -13.66 0.43 -19.45
C GLY A 14 -12.33 0.38 -18.67
N ALA A 15 -11.61 -0.77 -18.62
CA ALA A 15 -10.23 -0.80 -18.12
C ALA A 15 -9.25 -0.66 -19.29
N HIS A 16 -8.41 0.37 -19.25
CA HIS A 16 -7.34 0.57 -20.23
C HIS A 16 -6.00 0.24 -19.60
N ILE A 17 -5.43 -0.93 -19.96
CA ILE A 17 -4.07 -1.32 -19.55
C ILE A 17 -3.09 -0.82 -20.62
N ASN A 18 -2.16 0.05 -20.21
CA ASN A 18 -1.07 0.48 -21.06
C ASN A 18 0.09 -0.54 -21.00
N LYS A 19 0.20 -1.37 -22.03
CA LYS A 19 1.26 -2.42 -22.11
C LYS A 19 2.67 -1.85 -22.23
N ASP A 20 2.78 -0.61 -22.70
CA ASP A 20 4.05 0.09 -22.90
C ASP A 20 4.47 0.96 -21.70
N ALA A 21 3.66 1.01 -20.62
CA ALA A 21 3.88 1.90 -19.48
C ALA A 21 5.31 1.80 -18.90
N TYR A 22 5.87 0.59 -18.81
CA TYR A 22 7.24 0.42 -18.30
C TYR A 22 8.30 1.01 -19.23
N ALA A 23 8.07 1.04 -20.54
CA ALA A 23 8.95 1.66 -21.53
C ALA A 23 8.73 3.18 -21.63
N GLU A 24 7.52 3.64 -21.32
CA GLU A 24 7.15 5.06 -21.34
C GLU A 24 7.63 5.82 -20.10
N ALA A 25 7.83 5.12 -18.98
CA ALA A 25 8.35 5.72 -17.76
C ALA A 25 9.73 6.33 -18.01
N LYS A 26 9.87 7.60 -17.62
CA LYS A 26 11.13 8.33 -17.82
C LYS A 26 12.02 8.16 -16.60
N ASP A 27 12.93 7.23 -16.66
CA ASP A 27 13.81 6.83 -15.57
C ASP A 27 14.94 7.85 -15.28
N PHE A 28 14.59 9.16 -15.25
CA PHE A 28 15.51 10.22 -14.85
C PHE A 28 15.78 10.22 -13.32
N LEU A 29 14.97 9.50 -12.59
CA LEU A 29 15.08 9.25 -11.15
C LEU A 29 15.00 7.75 -10.93
N PRO A 30 16.12 6.99 -11.00
CA PRO A 30 16.12 5.55 -10.89
C PRO A 30 15.81 5.11 -9.45
N LEU A 31 14.54 4.86 -9.16
CA LEU A 31 14.07 4.32 -7.90
C LEU A 31 14.25 2.79 -7.90
N LYS A 32 14.96 2.27 -6.91
CA LYS A 32 15.24 0.83 -6.79
C LYS A 32 14.04 0.02 -6.30
N GLY A 33 13.24 0.62 -5.43
CA GLY A 33 12.10 0.03 -4.77
C GLY A 33 11.70 0.83 -3.52
N ILE A 34 10.78 0.30 -2.74
CA ILE A 34 10.40 0.86 -1.45
C ILE A 34 11.46 0.45 -0.41
N ASP A 35 12.09 1.43 0.26
CA ASP A 35 13.03 1.19 1.37
C ASP A 35 12.27 0.83 2.65
N HIS A 36 11.26 1.61 2.99
CA HIS A 36 10.38 1.37 4.12
C HIS A 36 9.07 2.15 3.99
N VAL A 37 8.09 1.77 4.80
CA VAL A 37 6.88 2.55 5.03
C VAL A 37 6.82 2.93 6.49
N GLU A 38 6.71 4.24 6.80
CA GLU A 38 6.55 4.74 8.15
C GLU A 38 5.10 5.09 8.45
N PHE A 39 4.60 4.54 9.55
CA PHE A 39 3.32 4.89 10.13
C PHE A 39 3.53 5.80 11.33
N TRP A 40 2.78 6.87 11.39
CA TRP A 40 2.59 7.63 12.62
C TRP A 40 1.39 7.06 13.36
N VAL A 41 1.62 6.65 14.61
CA VAL A 41 0.66 5.87 15.40
C VAL A 41 0.50 6.42 16.81
N GLY A 42 -0.67 6.25 17.39
CA GLY A 42 -0.97 6.71 18.76
C GLY A 42 -0.12 6.00 19.81
N ASN A 43 0.26 4.74 19.58
CA ASN A 43 1.11 3.98 20.49
C ASN A 43 2.02 3.01 19.75
N ALA A 44 3.23 3.44 19.43
CA ALA A 44 4.20 2.66 18.66
C ALA A 44 4.55 1.32 19.33
N ARG A 45 4.57 1.23 20.65
CA ARG A 45 4.83 -0.03 21.37
C ARG A 45 3.70 -1.04 21.18
N GLN A 46 2.44 -0.62 21.27
CA GLN A 46 1.28 -1.48 21.04
C GLN A 46 1.19 -1.89 19.57
N ALA A 47 1.38 -0.94 18.64
CA ALA A 47 1.44 -1.23 17.22
C ALA A 47 2.54 -2.23 16.88
N SER A 48 3.76 -2.09 17.44
CA SER A 48 4.84 -3.07 17.23
C SER A 48 4.49 -4.47 17.74
N HIS A 49 3.72 -4.56 18.84
CA HIS A 49 3.22 -5.84 19.33
C HIS A 49 2.20 -6.46 18.37
N TYR A 50 1.27 -5.65 17.83
CA TYR A 50 0.28 -6.07 16.83
C TYR A 50 0.97 -6.65 15.58
N PHE A 51 1.90 -5.90 14.97
CA PHE A 51 2.62 -6.36 13.78
C PHE A 51 3.47 -7.62 14.05
N ARG A 52 4.06 -7.72 15.23
CA ARG A 52 4.83 -8.91 15.63
C ARG A 52 3.95 -10.13 15.88
N ALA A 53 2.88 -9.96 16.63
CA ALA A 53 2.07 -11.09 17.13
C ALA A 53 1.12 -11.62 16.03
N LEU A 54 0.54 -10.75 15.19
CA LEU A 54 -0.44 -11.16 14.19
C LEU A 54 0.21 -11.33 12.81
N TRP A 55 1.09 -10.40 12.44
CA TRP A 55 1.65 -10.31 11.08
C TRP A 55 3.02 -10.97 10.92
N GLY A 56 3.64 -11.43 12.00
CA GLY A 56 4.92 -12.12 11.94
C GLY A 56 6.14 -11.23 11.70
N PHE A 57 6.01 -9.91 11.82
CA PHE A 57 7.14 -9.00 11.69
C PHE A 57 8.08 -9.10 12.89
N THR A 58 9.38 -9.06 12.64
CA THR A 58 10.41 -9.06 13.67
C THR A 58 10.83 -7.62 13.99
N PRO A 59 10.77 -7.16 15.26
CA PRO A 59 11.31 -5.87 15.65
C PRO A 59 12.85 -5.93 15.61
N VAL A 60 13.46 -5.19 14.69
CA VAL A 60 14.92 -5.24 14.44
C VAL A 60 15.68 -4.05 15.01
N ALA A 61 15.04 -2.88 15.11
CA ALA A 61 15.65 -1.67 15.67
C ALA A 61 14.64 -0.82 16.44
N TYR A 62 15.15 0.04 17.30
CA TYR A 62 14.39 0.91 18.19
C TYR A 62 15.08 2.24 18.37
N ALA A 63 14.30 3.32 18.39
CA ALA A 63 14.71 4.65 18.85
C ALA A 63 13.69 5.17 19.88
N GLY A 64 14.17 5.89 20.91
CA GLY A 64 13.32 6.44 21.96
C GLY A 64 14.18 6.95 23.12
N LEU A 65 13.58 7.05 24.30
CA LEU A 65 14.24 7.64 25.48
C LEU A 65 15.58 6.97 25.82
N GLU A 66 15.67 5.65 25.68
CA GLU A 66 16.88 4.87 25.98
C GLU A 66 17.99 5.03 24.93
N THR A 67 17.69 5.64 23.78
CA THR A 67 18.66 6.00 22.74
C THR A 67 18.92 7.51 22.65
N GLY A 68 18.34 8.30 23.56
CA GLY A 68 18.50 9.75 23.61
C GLY A 68 17.48 10.54 22.79
N VAL A 69 16.55 9.88 22.07
CA VAL A 69 15.45 10.53 21.35
C VAL A 69 14.36 10.91 22.35
N ARG A 70 13.93 12.19 22.38
CA ARG A 70 13.06 12.73 23.42
C ARG A 70 11.66 13.11 22.97
N ASP A 71 11.46 13.30 21.69
CA ASP A 71 10.21 13.77 21.08
C ASP A 71 9.32 12.62 20.60
N ARG A 72 9.91 11.46 20.28
CA ARG A 72 9.21 10.30 19.71
C ARG A 72 9.83 8.97 20.10
N THR A 73 9.11 7.91 19.83
CA THR A 73 9.62 6.53 19.88
C THR A 73 9.31 5.83 18.57
N SER A 74 10.26 5.04 18.06
CA SER A 74 10.11 4.33 16.78
C SER A 74 10.57 2.88 16.90
N TYR A 75 9.78 1.97 16.33
CA TYR A 75 10.12 0.56 16.18
C TYR A 75 10.23 0.22 14.70
N VAL A 76 11.35 -0.39 14.31
CA VAL A 76 11.54 -0.90 12.94
C VAL A 76 11.18 -2.37 12.93
N MET A 77 10.17 -2.71 12.15
CA MET A 77 9.61 -4.05 12.00
C MET A 77 9.98 -4.60 10.63
N ARG A 78 10.51 -5.82 10.55
CA ARG A 78 10.97 -6.40 9.27
C ARG A 78 10.44 -7.81 9.06
N GLN A 79 10.04 -8.08 7.80
CA GLN A 79 9.77 -9.42 7.31
C GLN A 79 10.16 -9.46 5.83
N ASN A 80 11.15 -10.32 5.47
CA ASN A 80 11.75 -10.36 4.14
C ASN A 80 12.15 -8.94 3.67
N ASP A 81 11.69 -8.52 2.49
CA ASP A 81 11.99 -7.19 1.94
C ASP A 81 11.06 -6.08 2.45
N ILE A 82 10.12 -6.40 3.34
CA ILE A 82 9.21 -5.42 3.92
C ILE A 82 9.83 -4.83 5.19
N THR A 83 9.99 -3.51 5.21
CA THR A 83 10.35 -2.74 6.40
C THR A 83 9.23 -1.76 6.75
N ILE A 84 8.65 -1.89 7.93
CA ILE A 84 7.66 -0.97 8.50
C ILE A 84 8.29 -0.25 9.68
N VAL A 85 8.14 1.06 9.72
CA VAL A 85 8.54 1.90 10.86
C VAL A 85 7.28 2.38 11.56
N LEU A 86 7.20 2.18 12.87
CA LEU A 86 6.06 2.58 13.71
C LEU A 86 6.54 3.66 14.65
N THR A 87 6.12 4.90 14.43
CA THR A 87 6.55 6.07 15.18
C THR A 87 5.39 6.68 15.93
N GLY A 88 5.57 6.89 17.24
CA GLY A 88 4.60 7.57 18.11
C GLY A 88 5.24 8.73 18.85
N ALA A 89 4.48 9.79 19.06
CA ALA A 89 4.90 10.96 19.85
C ALA A 89 5.11 10.60 21.32
N LEU A 90 6.11 11.22 21.95
CA LEU A 90 6.33 11.20 23.41
C LEU A 90 5.84 12.50 24.08
N SER A 91 5.43 13.49 23.29
CA SER A 91 4.81 14.74 23.73
C SER A 91 3.41 14.87 23.12
N PRO A 92 2.47 15.55 23.78
CA PRO A 92 1.18 15.88 23.17
C PRO A 92 1.28 16.95 22.07
N GLU A 93 2.45 17.56 21.90
CA GLU A 93 2.72 18.61 20.92
C GLU A 93 3.63 18.10 19.81
N GLY A 94 3.53 18.72 18.63
CA GLY A 94 4.36 18.43 17.45
C GLY A 94 3.64 17.63 16.38
N GLU A 95 4.27 17.55 15.21
CA GLU A 95 3.67 17.01 13.98
C GLU A 95 3.08 15.58 14.13
N ILE A 96 3.78 14.68 14.83
CA ILE A 96 3.31 13.31 15.04
C ILE A 96 2.04 13.28 15.89
N ALA A 97 2.00 14.09 16.97
CA ALA A 97 0.84 14.17 17.85
C ALA A 97 -0.37 14.80 17.14
N GLU A 98 -0.15 15.84 16.35
CA GLU A 98 -1.16 16.52 15.55
C GLU A 98 -1.72 15.61 14.47
N HIS A 99 -0.86 14.87 13.75
CA HIS A 99 -1.26 13.86 12.78
C HIS A 99 -2.19 12.81 13.40
N VAL A 100 -1.74 12.19 14.50
CA VAL A 100 -2.53 11.14 15.17
C VAL A 100 -3.86 11.68 15.71
N HIS A 101 -3.86 12.90 16.24
CA HIS A 101 -5.09 13.56 16.69
C HIS A 101 -6.08 13.75 15.54
N ARG A 102 -5.60 14.21 14.40
CA ARG A 102 -6.41 14.51 13.23
C ARG A 102 -6.84 13.26 12.48
N HIS A 103 -5.89 12.37 12.15
CA HIS A 103 -6.08 11.27 11.21
C HIS A 103 -6.26 9.89 11.88
N GLY A 104 -5.83 9.74 13.15
CA GLY A 104 -5.59 8.43 13.76
C GLY A 104 -4.25 7.86 13.31
N ASP A 105 -4.08 6.55 13.40
CA ASP A 105 -2.90 5.89 12.88
C ASP A 105 -2.92 5.93 11.34
N GLY A 106 -1.82 6.32 10.71
CA GLY A 106 -1.75 6.47 9.26
C GLY A 106 -0.35 6.39 8.71
N VAL A 107 -0.24 6.20 7.40
CA VAL A 107 1.04 6.25 6.67
C VAL A 107 1.46 7.69 6.52
N HIS A 108 2.67 7.98 7.00
CA HIS A 108 3.29 9.30 6.82
C HIS A 108 4.36 9.28 5.72
N ASP A 109 5.20 8.25 5.65
CA ASP A 109 6.29 8.18 4.67
C ASP A 109 6.25 6.86 3.88
N ILE A 110 6.31 6.97 2.55
CA ILE A 110 6.61 5.86 1.66
C ILE A 110 7.98 6.16 1.05
N ALA A 111 9.03 5.62 1.68
CA ALA A 111 10.41 5.91 1.35
C ALA A 111 10.95 5.04 0.23
N PHE A 112 11.71 5.64 -0.67
CA PHE A 112 12.34 4.97 -1.81
C PHE A 112 13.84 4.81 -1.63
N ALA A 113 14.36 3.64 -1.97
CA ALA A 113 15.79 3.41 -2.08
C ALA A 113 16.33 4.01 -3.39
N VAL A 114 17.39 4.82 -3.28
CA VAL A 114 18.07 5.47 -4.42
C VAL A 114 19.59 5.34 -4.29
N ASP A 115 20.31 5.58 -5.39
CA ASP A 115 21.79 5.62 -5.38
C ASP A 115 22.33 7.03 -5.07
N ASP A 116 21.60 8.09 -5.42
CA ASP A 116 21.99 9.49 -5.24
C ASP A 116 20.82 10.34 -4.73
N VAL A 117 20.79 10.51 -3.41
CA VAL A 117 19.76 11.29 -2.71
C VAL A 117 19.79 12.77 -3.11
N ARG A 118 21.00 13.33 -3.32
CA ARG A 118 21.14 14.75 -3.69
C ARG A 118 20.57 15.03 -5.07
N SER A 119 20.86 14.13 -6.02
CA SER A 119 20.29 14.20 -7.37
C SER A 119 18.78 14.00 -7.34
N ALA A 120 18.27 13.03 -6.57
CA ALA A 120 16.86 12.76 -6.43
C ALA A 120 16.09 13.98 -5.90
N TRP A 121 16.58 14.61 -4.84
CA TRP A 121 15.97 15.81 -4.26
C TRP A 121 15.99 17.00 -5.25
N ARG A 122 17.14 17.25 -5.89
CA ARG A 122 17.29 18.35 -6.84
C ARG A 122 16.39 18.16 -8.07
N GLU A 123 16.34 16.96 -8.61
CA GLU A 123 15.52 16.64 -9.78
C GLU A 123 14.03 16.84 -9.49
N THR A 124 13.55 16.27 -8.38
CA THR A 124 12.13 16.37 -8.02
C THR A 124 11.71 17.79 -7.67
N THR A 125 12.52 18.54 -6.92
CA THR A 125 12.20 19.94 -6.57
C THR A 125 12.29 20.88 -7.78
N THR A 126 13.23 20.68 -8.68
CA THR A 126 13.30 21.42 -9.95
C THR A 126 12.06 21.19 -10.82
N ARG A 127 11.44 20.02 -10.72
CA ARG A 127 10.21 19.65 -11.41
C ARG A 127 8.93 20.05 -10.66
N GLY A 128 9.06 20.77 -9.55
CA GLY A 128 7.94 21.37 -8.83
C GLY A 128 7.51 20.66 -7.56
N ALA A 129 8.21 19.63 -7.09
CA ALA A 129 7.93 19.03 -5.79
C ALA A 129 8.23 20.03 -4.67
N ARG A 130 7.35 20.10 -3.67
CA ARG A 130 7.61 20.81 -2.43
C ARG A 130 8.54 20.00 -1.55
N SER A 131 9.70 20.56 -1.18
CA SER A 131 10.62 19.90 -0.27
C SER A 131 10.01 19.76 1.12
N TYR A 132 10.09 18.56 1.72
CA TYR A 132 9.83 18.32 3.14
C TYR A 132 11.14 18.33 3.93
N LEU A 133 12.13 17.59 3.42
CA LEU A 133 13.49 17.55 3.98
C LEU A 133 14.50 17.75 2.85
N GLU A 134 15.34 18.77 2.96
CA GLU A 134 16.48 18.95 2.07
C GLU A 134 17.48 17.81 2.24
N TYR A 135 18.42 17.69 1.29
CA TYR A 135 19.49 16.73 1.42
C TYR A 135 20.23 16.84 2.77
N ALA A 136 20.28 15.73 3.46
CA ALA A 136 20.97 15.61 4.75
C ALA A 136 21.78 14.31 4.81
N GLU A 137 22.92 14.38 5.46
CA GLU A 137 23.77 13.25 5.83
C GLU A 137 23.83 13.16 7.36
N ALA A 138 23.73 11.94 7.88
CA ALA A 138 23.87 11.69 9.30
C ALA A 138 24.48 10.30 9.54
N GLY A 139 25.34 10.18 10.54
CA GLY A 139 26.01 8.91 10.85
C GLY A 139 27.17 9.10 11.81
N SER A 140 28.07 8.13 11.78
CA SER A 140 29.31 8.13 12.57
C SER A 140 30.41 7.39 11.79
N ASP A 141 31.66 7.51 12.24
CA ASP A 141 32.78 6.76 11.67
C ASP A 141 32.61 5.24 11.80
N GLU A 142 31.87 4.79 12.84
CA GLU A 142 31.61 3.36 13.08
C GLU A 142 30.44 2.85 12.22
N ASP A 143 29.34 3.61 12.14
CA ASP A 143 28.12 3.19 11.44
C ASP A 143 28.07 3.60 9.96
N GLY A 144 28.99 4.47 9.51
CA GLY A 144 28.95 5.07 8.20
C GLY A 144 27.88 6.16 8.07
N MET A 145 27.62 6.61 6.83
CA MET A 145 26.74 7.73 6.56
C MET A 145 25.44 7.30 5.91
N LEU A 146 24.32 7.64 6.51
CA LEU A 146 22.97 7.59 5.92
C LEU A 146 22.69 8.92 5.23
N ARG A 147 22.29 8.86 3.95
CA ARG A 147 21.85 10.05 3.19
C ARG A 147 20.35 9.99 3.01
N ARG A 148 19.69 11.12 3.20
CA ARG A 148 18.24 11.22 3.04
C ARG A 148 17.80 12.60 2.59
N SER A 149 16.67 12.65 1.90
CA SER A 149 15.86 13.84 1.62
C SER A 149 14.40 13.43 1.49
N ALA A 150 13.47 14.38 1.43
CA ALA A 150 12.06 14.05 1.28
C ALA A 150 11.28 15.18 0.59
N ILE A 151 10.21 14.79 -0.09
CA ILE A 151 9.25 15.67 -0.75
C ILE A 151 7.83 15.35 -0.28
N HIS A 152 6.96 16.36 -0.29
CA HIS A 152 5.53 16.16 -0.07
C HIS A 152 4.85 15.50 -1.27
N THR A 153 3.81 14.73 -1.03
CA THR A 153 2.87 14.23 -2.03
C THR A 153 1.43 14.59 -1.64
N TYR A 154 0.48 13.67 -1.59
CA TYR A 154 -0.91 13.95 -1.22
C TYR A 154 -1.09 14.02 0.31
N GLY A 155 -1.92 14.94 0.76
CA GLY A 155 -2.19 15.16 2.18
C GLY A 155 -0.91 15.45 2.97
N GLU A 156 -0.74 14.73 4.08
CA GLU A 156 0.46 14.76 4.93
C GLU A 156 1.48 13.67 4.58
N VAL A 157 1.23 12.87 3.53
CA VAL A 157 2.17 11.82 3.07
C VAL A 157 3.39 12.46 2.40
N ILE A 158 4.55 11.88 2.68
CA ILE A 158 5.82 12.25 2.05
C ILE A 158 6.43 11.07 1.31
N HIS A 159 7.37 11.37 0.41
CA HIS A 159 8.29 10.41 -0.16
C HIS A 159 9.71 10.76 0.24
N SER A 160 10.33 9.92 1.06
CA SER A 160 11.76 10.02 1.36
C SER A 160 12.59 9.30 0.30
N PHE A 161 13.75 9.86 -0.02
CA PHE A 161 14.80 9.23 -0.80
C PHE A 161 15.92 8.82 0.13
N ILE A 162 16.30 7.54 0.11
CA ILE A 162 17.21 6.94 1.08
C ILE A 162 18.38 6.24 0.36
N ASP A 163 19.59 6.61 0.73
CA ASP A 163 20.82 5.90 0.35
C ASP A 163 21.47 5.34 1.62
N ARG A 164 21.58 4.01 1.66
CA ARG A 164 22.19 3.22 2.75
C ARG A 164 23.48 2.52 2.33
N GLN A 165 24.07 2.85 1.18
CA GLN A 165 25.23 2.09 0.66
C GLN A 165 26.39 2.08 1.65
N ASP A 166 26.64 3.22 2.30
CA ASP A 166 27.74 3.38 3.26
C ASP A 166 27.27 3.27 4.71
N PHE A 167 25.97 2.97 4.96
CA PHE A 167 25.42 2.92 6.31
C PHE A 167 25.25 1.49 6.82
N HIS A 168 25.95 1.16 7.90
CA HIS A 168 25.96 -0.18 8.51
C HIS A 168 25.32 -0.23 9.90
N GLY A 169 24.79 0.91 10.36
CA GLY A 169 24.06 1.05 11.63
C GLY A 169 22.75 0.26 11.67
N ALA A 170 21.99 0.43 12.75
CA ALA A 170 20.78 -0.37 13.00
C ALA A 170 19.65 -0.11 11.99
N PHE A 171 19.38 1.14 11.69
CA PHE A 171 18.35 1.60 10.71
C PHE A 171 18.62 3.05 10.29
N ALA A 172 18.78 3.93 11.26
CA ALA A 172 19.15 5.33 11.08
C ALA A 172 19.90 5.80 12.35
N PRO A 173 20.63 6.93 12.30
CA PRO A 173 21.22 7.53 13.49
C PRO A 173 20.20 7.74 14.60
N GLY A 174 20.56 7.41 15.83
CA GLY A 174 19.65 7.41 16.98
C GLY A 174 18.89 6.10 17.22
N PHE A 175 18.95 5.15 16.28
CA PHE A 175 18.43 3.81 16.46
C PHE A 175 19.48 2.86 17.03
N ARG A 176 19.03 1.91 17.85
CA ARG A 176 19.85 0.76 18.28
C ARG A 176 19.25 -0.54 17.81
N LYS A 177 20.10 -1.50 17.49
CA LYS A 177 19.70 -2.86 17.11
C LYS A 177 19.06 -3.61 18.30
N ILE A 178 17.93 -4.27 18.06
CA ILE A 178 17.32 -5.14 19.06
C ILE A 178 18.02 -6.51 18.99
N LYS A 179 18.89 -6.79 19.96
CA LYS A 179 19.74 -8.00 19.97
C LYS A 179 18.95 -9.30 20.21
N LYS A 180 17.87 -9.22 20.97
CA LYS A 180 16.99 -10.38 21.31
C LYS A 180 15.54 -9.97 21.07
N PRO A 181 15.07 -9.97 19.82
CA PRO A 181 13.69 -9.64 19.52
C PRO A 181 12.75 -10.67 20.17
N ALA A 182 11.60 -10.21 20.63
CA ALA A 182 10.53 -11.11 21.04
C ALA A 182 10.09 -11.96 19.83
N ARG A 183 9.72 -13.20 20.08
CA ARG A 183 9.30 -14.13 19.02
C ARG A 183 8.12 -13.55 18.23
N ALA A 184 8.27 -13.49 16.93
CA ALA A 184 7.20 -13.14 16.01
C ALA A 184 6.28 -14.36 15.75
N ALA A 185 5.08 -14.12 15.24
CA ALA A 185 4.26 -15.19 14.69
C ALA A 185 5.01 -15.90 13.57
N THR A 186 4.79 -17.21 13.45
CA THR A 186 5.50 -18.07 12.48
C THR A 186 4.55 -18.54 11.39
N GLY A 187 5.09 -19.05 10.30
CA GLY A 187 4.30 -19.63 9.20
C GLY A 187 3.86 -18.61 8.15
N LEU A 188 4.14 -17.33 8.35
CA LEU A 188 3.87 -16.26 7.41
C LEU A 188 5.07 -16.02 6.49
N SER A 189 4.81 -15.73 5.22
CA SER A 189 5.81 -15.39 4.22
C SER A 189 5.33 -14.23 3.36
N LEU A 190 5.25 -13.04 3.98
CA LEU A 190 5.04 -11.78 3.26
C LEU A 190 6.41 -11.35 2.73
N LEU A 191 6.50 -11.08 1.43
CA LEU A 191 7.77 -10.96 0.73
C LEU A 191 8.19 -9.51 0.52
N GLU A 192 7.32 -8.72 -0.08
CA GLU A 192 7.55 -7.32 -0.45
C GLU A 192 6.26 -6.51 -0.45
N VAL A 193 6.37 -5.20 -0.50
CA VAL A 193 5.25 -4.30 -0.79
C VAL A 193 5.00 -4.35 -2.30
N ASP A 194 3.82 -4.81 -2.70
CA ASP A 194 3.42 -4.88 -4.13
C ASP A 194 2.99 -3.51 -4.64
N HIS A 195 2.12 -2.82 -3.90
CA HIS A 195 1.66 -1.47 -4.22
C HIS A 195 1.13 -0.73 -2.99
N CYS A 196 1.05 0.61 -3.10
CA CYS A 196 0.45 1.49 -2.10
C CYS A 196 -0.64 2.33 -2.76
N VAL A 197 -1.81 2.40 -2.15
CA VAL A 197 -2.98 3.10 -2.71
C VAL A 197 -3.25 4.39 -1.99
N GLY A 198 -3.29 5.49 -2.74
CA GLY A 198 -3.66 6.81 -2.24
C GLY A 198 -5.12 7.15 -2.56
N ASN A 199 -5.86 7.60 -1.54
CA ASN A 199 -7.15 8.25 -1.72
C ASN A 199 -6.96 9.75 -1.68
N VAL A 200 -7.53 10.45 -2.67
CA VAL A 200 -7.44 11.90 -2.78
C VAL A 200 -8.83 12.54 -2.90
N GLU A 201 -8.91 13.83 -2.64
CA GLU A 201 -10.15 14.59 -2.74
C GLU A 201 -10.72 14.56 -4.17
N LEU A 202 -12.03 14.75 -4.29
CA LEU A 202 -12.72 14.80 -5.57
C LEU A 202 -12.11 15.89 -6.48
N GLY A 203 -11.67 15.48 -7.64
CA GLY A 203 -11.02 16.34 -8.64
C GLY A 203 -9.49 16.44 -8.54
N ASP A 204 -8.88 15.84 -7.50
CA ASP A 204 -7.43 15.88 -7.27
C ASP A 204 -6.67 14.69 -7.90
N MET A 205 -7.35 13.63 -8.36
CA MET A 205 -6.68 12.45 -8.93
C MET A 205 -5.73 12.82 -10.07
N ASN A 206 -6.16 13.64 -11.02
CA ASN A 206 -5.33 14.03 -12.14
C ASN A 206 -4.12 14.86 -11.71
N LYS A 207 -4.26 15.73 -10.72
CA LYS A 207 -3.16 16.51 -10.13
C LYS A 207 -2.05 15.60 -9.60
N PHE A 208 -2.40 14.51 -8.90
CA PHE A 208 -1.40 13.57 -8.37
C PHE A 208 -0.89 12.61 -9.45
N VAL A 209 -1.69 12.20 -10.41
CA VAL A 209 -1.22 11.48 -11.60
C VAL A 209 -0.17 12.31 -12.35
N ASP A 210 -0.42 13.59 -12.58
CA ASP A 210 0.53 14.51 -13.19
C ASP A 210 1.78 14.71 -12.32
N PHE A 211 1.63 14.79 -11.00
CA PHE A 211 2.75 14.81 -10.05
C PHE A 211 3.65 13.57 -10.22
N TYR A 212 3.10 12.36 -10.18
CA TYR A 212 3.89 11.14 -10.34
C TYR A 212 4.56 11.05 -11.72
N ARG A 213 3.87 11.51 -12.78
CA ARG A 213 4.44 11.53 -14.13
C ARG A 213 5.56 12.57 -14.26
N ASP A 214 5.30 13.81 -13.87
CA ASP A 214 6.18 14.94 -14.21
C ASP A 214 7.33 15.10 -13.20
N VAL A 215 7.09 14.77 -11.93
CA VAL A 215 8.08 14.87 -10.83
C VAL A 215 8.90 13.61 -10.67
N LEU A 216 8.28 12.43 -10.75
CA LEU A 216 8.93 11.14 -10.49
C LEU A 216 9.21 10.32 -11.76
N GLY A 217 8.70 10.76 -12.93
CA GLY A 217 8.93 10.07 -14.20
C GLY A 217 8.11 8.79 -14.39
N PHE A 218 7.07 8.60 -13.59
CA PHE A 218 6.19 7.43 -13.69
C PHE A 218 5.35 7.50 -14.97
N ALA A 219 4.89 6.33 -15.42
CA ALA A 219 3.90 6.21 -16.48
C ALA A 219 2.57 5.68 -15.92
N GLN A 220 1.49 6.01 -16.59
CA GLN A 220 0.18 5.47 -16.24
C GLN A 220 0.07 4.04 -16.77
N LEU A 221 -0.03 3.07 -15.85
CA LEU A 221 -0.18 1.66 -16.16
C LEU A 221 -1.63 1.30 -16.50
N ILE A 222 -2.58 1.77 -15.69
CA ILE A 222 -4.00 1.44 -15.83
C ILE A 222 -4.85 2.68 -15.56
N HIS A 223 -6.00 2.75 -16.22
CA HIS A 223 -7.08 3.69 -15.94
C HIS A 223 -8.40 2.95 -15.80
N TYR A 224 -9.09 3.22 -14.71
CA TYR A 224 -10.45 2.77 -14.46
C TYR A 224 -11.36 3.99 -14.33
N ASP A 225 -12.41 4.06 -15.16
CA ASP A 225 -13.43 5.09 -15.05
C ASP A 225 -14.57 4.67 -14.09
N ASP A 226 -15.45 5.60 -13.79
CA ASP A 226 -16.61 5.39 -12.91
C ASP A 226 -17.65 4.40 -13.47
N LYS A 227 -17.54 4.00 -14.75
CA LYS A 227 -18.39 3.00 -15.38
C LYS A 227 -17.88 1.59 -15.11
N VAL A 228 -16.60 1.45 -14.75
CA VAL A 228 -15.96 0.17 -14.44
C VAL A 228 -16.09 -0.16 -12.97
N ILE A 229 -15.83 0.83 -12.11
CA ILE A 229 -15.82 0.63 -10.67
C ILE A 229 -17.05 1.33 -10.07
N HIS A 230 -18.18 0.64 -10.10
CA HIS A 230 -19.42 1.09 -9.49
C HIS A 230 -20.32 -0.06 -9.03
N THR A 231 -21.13 0.24 -8.03
CA THR A 231 -22.30 -0.54 -7.62
C THR A 231 -23.58 0.22 -7.97
N GLU A 232 -24.72 -0.25 -7.52
CA GLU A 232 -25.95 0.53 -7.57
C GLU A 232 -25.87 1.81 -6.73
N PHE A 233 -25.03 1.84 -5.69
CA PHE A 233 -24.99 2.87 -4.67
C PHE A 233 -23.83 3.85 -4.86
N SER A 234 -22.63 3.37 -5.10
CA SER A 234 -21.43 4.21 -5.13
C SER A 234 -20.50 3.90 -6.31
N ALA A 235 -19.57 4.80 -6.58
CA ALA A 235 -18.56 4.67 -7.62
C ALA A 235 -17.23 5.31 -7.19
N LEU A 236 -16.14 4.93 -7.86
CA LEU A 236 -14.84 5.60 -7.77
C LEU A 236 -14.15 5.65 -9.13
N MET A 237 -13.18 6.54 -9.26
CA MET A 237 -12.22 6.55 -10.36
C MET A 237 -10.83 6.21 -9.84
N SER A 238 -10.06 5.48 -10.62
CA SER A 238 -8.71 5.08 -10.25
C SER A 238 -7.75 5.14 -11.43
N LYS A 239 -6.53 5.62 -11.16
CA LYS A 239 -5.41 5.56 -12.10
C LYS A 239 -4.19 4.98 -11.41
N VAL A 240 -3.56 4.02 -12.05
CA VAL A 240 -2.37 3.35 -11.51
C VAL A 240 -1.14 3.92 -12.18
N MET A 241 -0.23 4.47 -11.39
CA MET A 241 1.07 4.95 -11.82
C MET A 241 2.17 3.94 -11.50
N THR A 242 3.17 3.78 -12.36
CA THR A 242 4.29 2.86 -12.17
C THR A 242 5.61 3.46 -12.63
N ASN A 243 6.71 3.08 -11.97
CA ASN A 243 8.06 3.39 -12.44
C ASN A 243 8.50 2.39 -13.54
N GLY A 244 9.63 2.67 -14.20
CA GLY A 244 10.10 1.89 -15.35
C GLY A 244 10.47 0.44 -15.06
N ASN A 245 10.91 0.12 -13.83
CA ASN A 245 11.21 -1.26 -13.45
C ASN A 245 9.99 -2.04 -12.90
N GLY A 246 8.83 -1.39 -12.75
CA GLY A 246 7.58 -2.00 -12.29
C GLY A 246 7.55 -2.43 -10.82
N ARG A 247 8.56 -2.05 -10.02
CA ARG A 247 8.63 -2.38 -8.59
C ARG A 247 7.83 -1.45 -7.70
N ILE A 248 7.45 -0.27 -8.22
CA ILE A 248 6.70 0.73 -7.48
C ILE A 248 5.43 1.03 -8.25
N LYS A 249 4.29 0.83 -7.61
CA LYS A 249 2.97 1.06 -8.19
C LYS A 249 2.11 1.83 -7.21
N PHE A 250 1.46 2.88 -7.72
CA PHE A 250 0.54 3.73 -6.95
C PHE A 250 -0.81 3.85 -7.67
N PRO A 251 -1.81 3.07 -7.29
CA PRO A 251 -3.20 3.41 -7.56
C PRO A 251 -3.57 4.70 -6.82
N ILE A 252 -4.12 5.67 -7.54
CA ILE A 252 -4.64 6.93 -7.01
C ILE A 252 -6.14 6.95 -7.25
N ASN A 253 -6.92 7.00 -6.19
CA ASN A 253 -8.36 6.93 -6.21
C ASN A 253 -8.98 8.26 -5.82
N GLU A 254 -10.07 8.63 -6.49
CA GLU A 254 -10.95 9.70 -6.04
C GLU A 254 -12.41 9.23 -6.00
N PRO A 255 -13.26 9.84 -5.15
CA PRO A 255 -14.69 9.52 -5.14
C PRO A 255 -15.31 9.84 -6.49
N ALA A 256 -16.34 9.10 -6.88
CA ALA A 256 -17.19 9.47 -8.01
C ALA A 256 -18.64 9.66 -7.57
N ALA A 257 -19.43 10.33 -8.39
CA ALA A 257 -20.85 10.57 -8.09
C ALA A 257 -21.62 9.24 -8.01
N GLY A 258 -22.34 9.04 -6.93
CA GLY A 258 -23.18 7.87 -6.66
C GLY A 258 -24.45 8.27 -5.92
N LYS A 259 -25.37 7.29 -5.71
CA LYS A 259 -26.58 7.50 -4.92
C LYS A 259 -26.28 7.63 -3.43
N LYS A 260 -25.19 7.02 -2.97
CA LYS A 260 -24.71 6.97 -1.60
C LYS A 260 -23.23 7.30 -1.54
N LYS A 261 -22.71 7.48 -0.33
CA LYS A 261 -21.31 7.79 -0.05
C LYS A 261 -20.41 6.61 -0.44
N SER A 262 -19.40 6.85 -1.29
CA SER A 262 -18.40 5.83 -1.63
C SER A 262 -17.46 5.55 -0.48
N GLN A 263 -16.80 4.38 -0.52
CA GLN A 263 -15.75 4.03 0.43
C GLN A 263 -14.57 5.03 0.43
N ILE A 264 -14.28 5.65 -0.73
CA ILE A 264 -13.24 6.68 -0.80
C ILE A 264 -13.68 7.92 -0.03
N GLN A 265 -14.94 8.33 -0.16
CA GLN A 265 -15.48 9.45 0.60
C GLN A 265 -15.56 9.14 2.10
N GLU A 266 -15.91 7.89 2.49
CA GLU A 266 -15.86 7.48 3.89
C GLU A 266 -14.44 7.62 4.46
N PHE A 267 -13.42 7.14 3.71
CA PHE A 267 -12.02 7.32 4.10
C PHE A 267 -11.69 8.80 4.33
N LEU A 268 -12.00 9.68 3.36
CA LEU A 268 -11.69 11.11 3.43
C LEU A 268 -12.40 11.79 4.62
N ASP A 269 -13.64 11.42 4.89
CA ASP A 269 -14.41 11.98 6.00
C ASP A 269 -13.84 11.61 7.40
N TYR A 270 -13.29 10.40 7.56
CA TYR A 270 -12.71 9.94 8.82
C TYR A 270 -11.22 10.23 8.96
N TYR A 271 -10.48 10.23 7.84
CA TYR A 271 -9.07 10.60 7.81
C TYR A 271 -8.89 12.12 7.84
N LEU A 272 -9.87 12.88 7.36
CA LEU A 272 -9.92 14.35 7.28
C LEU A 272 -8.89 14.96 6.34
N ASP A 273 -8.40 14.21 5.37
CA ASP A 273 -7.49 14.63 4.28
C ASP A 273 -7.32 13.49 3.26
N SER A 274 -6.58 13.76 2.19
CA SER A 274 -6.00 12.74 1.33
C SER A 274 -4.97 11.91 2.09
N GLY A 275 -4.89 10.61 1.82
CA GLY A 275 -3.96 9.73 2.54
C GLY A 275 -3.83 8.36 1.91
N THR A 276 -2.97 7.51 2.48
CA THR A 276 -2.80 6.14 2.04
C THR A 276 -3.91 5.26 2.59
N GLN A 277 -4.73 4.69 1.67
CA GLN A 277 -5.86 3.84 2.02
C GLN A 277 -5.42 2.42 2.40
N HIS A 278 -4.58 1.80 1.56
CA HIS A 278 -4.08 0.47 1.85
C HIS A 278 -2.70 0.21 1.24
N ILE A 279 -2.07 -0.83 1.74
CA ILE A 279 -0.82 -1.36 1.22
C ILE A 279 -1.05 -2.84 0.92
N ALA A 280 -0.70 -3.25 -0.30
CA ALA A 280 -0.71 -4.64 -0.70
C ALA A 280 0.63 -5.30 -0.40
N LEU A 281 0.58 -6.42 0.29
CA LEU A 281 1.73 -7.24 0.66
C LEU A 281 1.71 -8.53 -0.15
N ARG A 282 2.78 -8.80 -0.91
CA ARG A 282 2.89 -9.98 -1.76
C ARG A 282 3.26 -11.22 -0.96
N THR A 283 2.64 -12.34 -1.32
CA THR A 283 2.99 -13.69 -0.84
C THR A 283 3.14 -14.65 -2.02
N GLU A 284 3.76 -15.82 -1.79
CA GLU A 284 3.82 -16.93 -2.75
C GLU A 284 2.80 -18.02 -2.48
N ASP A 285 2.09 -17.98 -1.35
CA ASP A 285 1.06 -18.94 -0.94
C ASP A 285 0.01 -18.19 -0.11
N ILE A 286 -0.97 -17.64 -0.80
CA ILE A 286 -2.02 -16.84 -0.18
C ILE A 286 -2.92 -17.69 0.73
N VAL A 287 -3.18 -18.94 0.35
CA VAL A 287 -4.02 -19.86 1.14
C VAL A 287 -3.40 -20.09 2.52
N LYS A 288 -2.13 -20.45 2.55
CA LYS A 288 -1.39 -20.65 3.81
C LYS A 288 -1.27 -19.35 4.60
N THR A 289 -0.95 -18.25 3.93
CA THR A 289 -0.77 -16.95 4.57
C THR A 289 -2.06 -16.46 5.22
N VAL A 290 -3.20 -16.53 4.51
CA VAL A 290 -4.50 -16.08 5.02
C VAL A 290 -4.98 -16.96 6.18
N ARG A 291 -4.82 -18.30 6.09
CA ARG A 291 -5.14 -19.19 7.21
C ARG A 291 -4.37 -18.80 8.46
N GLN A 292 -3.05 -18.61 8.33
CA GLN A 292 -2.23 -18.23 9.48
C GLN A 292 -2.56 -16.86 10.04
N LEU A 293 -2.84 -15.87 9.17
CA LEU A 293 -3.26 -14.52 9.62
C LEU A 293 -4.59 -14.59 10.39
N ARG A 294 -5.57 -15.38 9.90
CA ARG A 294 -6.84 -15.61 10.61
C ARG A 294 -6.64 -16.31 11.95
N GLU A 295 -5.81 -17.34 12.02
CA GLU A 295 -5.44 -18.02 13.27
C GLU A 295 -4.77 -17.06 14.26
N ASN A 296 -3.99 -16.10 13.77
CA ASN A 296 -3.37 -15.08 14.60
C ASN A 296 -4.35 -13.98 15.05
N GLY A 297 -5.56 -13.91 14.47
CA GLY A 297 -6.60 -12.95 14.83
C GLY A 297 -6.73 -11.76 13.87
N VAL A 298 -6.16 -11.81 12.66
CA VAL A 298 -6.41 -10.80 11.62
C VAL A 298 -7.79 -11.01 11.02
N GLU A 299 -8.59 -9.95 10.97
CA GLU A 299 -9.92 -9.97 10.38
C GLU A 299 -9.87 -9.51 8.92
N PHE A 300 -10.60 -10.23 8.06
CA PHE A 300 -10.71 -9.95 6.64
C PHE A 300 -12.14 -9.59 6.24
N LEU A 301 -12.29 -8.88 5.14
CA LEU A 301 -13.58 -8.70 4.48
C LEU A 301 -14.04 -10.06 3.94
N GLY A 302 -15.33 -10.30 3.93
CA GLY A 302 -15.92 -11.51 3.37
C GLY A 302 -16.58 -11.22 2.03
N MET A 303 -16.45 -12.15 1.08
CA MET A 303 -17.14 -12.08 -0.20
C MET A 303 -18.44 -12.89 -0.17
N PRO A 304 -19.52 -12.43 -0.83
CA PRO A 304 -20.76 -13.17 -0.88
C PRO A 304 -20.59 -14.46 -1.70
N HIS A 305 -21.33 -15.52 -1.34
CA HIS A 305 -21.33 -16.82 -2.05
C HIS A 305 -21.51 -16.67 -3.58
N ALA A 306 -22.42 -15.79 -4.01
CA ALA A 306 -22.68 -15.51 -5.42
C ALA A 306 -21.45 -15.06 -6.23
N TYR A 307 -20.41 -14.50 -5.57
CA TYR A 307 -19.14 -14.20 -6.22
C TYR A 307 -18.44 -15.48 -6.71
N TYR A 308 -18.41 -16.51 -5.85
CA TYR A 308 -17.71 -17.78 -6.14
C TYR A 308 -18.46 -18.66 -7.14
N GLU A 309 -19.79 -18.61 -7.20
CA GLU A 309 -20.59 -19.34 -8.20
C GLU A 309 -20.18 -19.00 -9.64
N GLN A 310 -19.77 -17.74 -9.88
CA GLN A 310 -19.37 -17.28 -11.22
C GLN A 310 -17.84 -17.34 -11.44
N LEU A 311 -17.07 -17.58 -10.40
CA LEU A 311 -15.62 -17.42 -10.44
C LEU A 311 -14.96 -18.39 -11.43
N ALA A 312 -15.34 -19.67 -11.42
CA ALA A 312 -14.79 -20.68 -12.32
C ALA A 312 -14.94 -20.35 -13.81
N VAL A 313 -16.09 -19.76 -14.18
CA VAL A 313 -16.34 -19.35 -15.57
C VAL A 313 -15.54 -18.10 -15.94
N ARG A 314 -15.35 -17.19 -14.97
CA ARG A 314 -14.69 -15.91 -15.19
C ARG A 314 -13.16 -16.05 -15.28
N VAL A 315 -12.55 -16.80 -14.36
CA VAL A 315 -11.08 -16.87 -14.24
C VAL A 315 -10.48 -18.20 -14.68
N GLY A 316 -11.29 -19.26 -14.82
CA GLY A 316 -10.82 -20.62 -15.13
C GLY A 316 -10.02 -21.21 -13.97
N ASP A 317 -9.04 -22.06 -14.30
CA ASP A 317 -8.17 -22.67 -13.30
C ASP A 317 -7.14 -21.66 -12.78
N VAL A 318 -7.10 -21.48 -11.46
CA VAL A 318 -6.16 -20.62 -10.73
C VAL A 318 -5.29 -21.42 -9.75
N GLY A 319 -5.20 -22.73 -9.92
CA GLY A 319 -4.34 -23.60 -9.11
C GLY A 319 -4.84 -23.83 -7.67
N VAL A 320 -5.96 -23.23 -7.28
CA VAL A 320 -6.60 -23.38 -5.96
C VAL A 320 -8.07 -23.74 -6.15
N PRO A 321 -8.60 -24.77 -5.45
CA PRO A 321 -10.03 -25.11 -5.50
C PRO A 321 -10.90 -23.91 -5.10
N ILE A 322 -12.02 -23.69 -5.81
CA ILE A 322 -12.94 -22.56 -5.55
C ILE A 322 -13.52 -22.64 -4.14
N GLU A 323 -13.80 -23.85 -3.67
CA GLU A 323 -14.29 -24.07 -2.29
C GLU A 323 -13.28 -23.58 -1.24
N THR A 324 -11.97 -23.70 -1.53
CA THR A 324 -10.91 -23.17 -0.64
C THR A 324 -10.84 -21.64 -0.71
N LEU A 325 -10.99 -21.06 -1.90
CA LEU A 325 -11.04 -19.59 -2.05
C LEU A 325 -12.25 -19.03 -1.30
N GLU A 326 -13.41 -19.67 -1.42
CA GLU A 326 -14.64 -19.27 -0.72
C GLU A 326 -14.52 -19.41 0.81
N GLU A 327 -14.00 -20.55 1.30
CA GLU A 327 -13.75 -20.78 2.74
C GLU A 327 -12.93 -19.63 3.35
N LEU A 328 -11.92 -19.17 2.61
CA LEU A 328 -10.99 -18.15 3.07
C LEU A 328 -11.37 -16.71 2.68
N GLY A 329 -12.39 -16.53 1.85
CA GLY A 329 -12.79 -15.22 1.34
C GLY A 329 -11.80 -14.64 0.33
N ILE A 330 -10.99 -15.49 -0.34
CA ILE A 330 -9.97 -15.06 -1.30
C ILE A 330 -10.63 -14.80 -2.66
N GLU A 331 -10.34 -13.66 -3.24
CA GLU A 331 -10.77 -13.24 -4.57
C GLU A 331 -9.75 -13.69 -5.63
N ALA A 332 -10.21 -13.89 -6.85
CA ALA A 332 -9.35 -14.18 -8.00
C ALA A 332 -9.74 -13.34 -9.21
N ASP A 333 -8.73 -12.88 -9.95
CA ASP A 333 -8.94 -12.23 -11.25
C ASP A 333 -7.89 -12.68 -12.26
N ARG A 334 -8.19 -12.50 -13.55
CA ARG A 334 -7.32 -12.92 -14.65
C ARG A 334 -7.23 -11.83 -15.71
N ASP A 335 -6.02 -11.56 -16.16
CA ASP A 335 -5.71 -10.72 -17.31
C ASP A 335 -5.06 -11.55 -18.44
N GLU A 336 -4.52 -10.88 -19.46
CA GLU A 336 -3.87 -11.53 -20.60
C GLU A 336 -2.53 -12.19 -20.23
N GLU A 337 -1.84 -11.68 -19.19
CA GLU A 337 -0.54 -12.16 -18.74
C GLU A 337 -0.63 -13.31 -17.72
N GLY A 338 -1.77 -13.45 -17.03
CA GLY A 338 -1.93 -14.49 -16.02
C GLY A 338 -3.12 -14.27 -15.09
N TYR A 339 -2.95 -14.65 -13.82
CA TYR A 339 -3.98 -14.43 -12.81
C TYR A 339 -3.37 -13.91 -11.50
N LEU A 340 -4.21 -13.35 -10.67
CA LEU A 340 -3.89 -12.95 -9.29
C LEU A 340 -4.94 -13.48 -8.32
N LEU A 341 -4.50 -13.68 -7.09
CA LEU A 341 -5.35 -13.96 -5.93
C LEU A 341 -5.15 -12.83 -4.93
N GLN A 342 -6.23 -12.35 -4.31
CA GLN A 342 -6.17 -11.23 -3.37
C GLN A 342 -7.22 -11.34 -2.28
N ILE A 343 -6.98 -10.68 -1.15
CA ILE A 343 -7.95 -10.52 -0.06
C ILE A 343 -7.61 -9.26 0.73
N PHE A 344 -8.64 -8.61 1.26
CA PHE A 344 -8.52 -7.36 2.00
C PHE A 344 -8.86 -7.55 3.48
N THR A 345 -8.06 -6.96 4.36
CA THR A 345 -8.41 -6.93 5.77
C THR A 345 -9.52 -5.92 6.03
N ARG A 346 -10.20 -6.05 7.15
CA ARG A 346 -10.92 -4.91 7.73
C ARG A 346 -9.92 -3.83 8.12
N PRO A 347 -10.37 -2.57 8.29
CA PRO A 347 -9.50 -1.53 8.83
C PRO A 347 -8.77 -2.02 10.09
N ILE A 348 -7.47 -1.74 10.18
CA ILE A 348 -6.64 -2.22 11.30
C ILE A 348 -6.75 -1.34 12.56
N GLN A 349 -7.61 -0.35 12.52
CA GLN A 349 -7.90 0.61 13.59
C GLN A 349 -9.40 0.92 13.63
N ASP A 350 -9.84 1.61 14.68
CA ASP A 350 -11.27 1.92 14.89
C ASP A 350 -11.85 2.85 13.81
N ARG A 351 -11.05 3.79 13.28
CA ARG A 351 -11.47 4.61 12.14
C ARG A 351 -11.47 3.75 10.87
N PRO A 352 -12.52 3.82 10.01
CA PRO A 352 -12.61 3.05 8.77
C PRO A 352 -11.70 3.67 7.68
N THR A 353 -10.40 3.67 7.92
CA THR A 353 -9.41 4.31 7.07
C THR A 353 -8.43 3.30 6.49
N PHE A 354 -7.30 3.02 7.18
CA PHE A 354 -6.24 2.18 6.64
C PHE A 354 -6.51 0.67 6.81
N PHE A 355 -6.21 -0.11 5.76
CA PHE A 355 -6.25 -1.59 5.79
C PHE A 355 -5.09 -2.20 4.96
N PHE A 356 -4.91 -3.51 5.02
CA PHE A 356 -3.95 -4.24 4.18
C PHE A 356 -4.65 -5.09 3.13
N GLU A 357 -3.96 -5.30 2.02
CA GLU A 357 -4.24 -6.32 1.02
C GLU A 357 -3.18 -7.40 1.09
N ILE A 358 -3.55 -8.67 0.94
CA ILE A 358 -2.64 -9.78 0.67
C ILE A 358 -2.84 -10.18 -0.77
N ILE A 359 -1.76 -10.24 -1.55
CA ILE A 359 -1.80 -10.53 -2.98
C ILE A 359 -0.79 -11.61 -3.38
N GLU A 360 -1.23 -12.52 -4.23
CA GLU A 360 -0.39 -13.50 -4.91
C GLU A 360 -0.55 -13.32 -6.43
N ARG A 361 0.56 -13.22 -7.16
CA ARG A 361 0.58 -12.97 -8.60
C ARG A 361 1.18 -14.13 -9.38
N HIS A 362 0.46 -14.60 -10.38
CA HIS A 362 0.89 -15.59 -11.36
C HIS A 362 0.90 -14.97 -12.77
N GLY A 363 1.86 -14.07 -13.00
CA GLY A 363 2.03 -13.36 -14.28
C GLY A 363 1.18 -12.11 -14.43
N SER A 364 0.02 -12.03 -13.80
CA SER A 364 -0.89 -10.88 -13.90
C SER A 364 -0.23 -9.57 -13.45
N ARG A 365 -0.43 -8.52 -14.25
CA ARG A 365 -0.04 -7.13 -13.95
C ARG A 365 -1.23 -6.27 -13.52
N GLY A 366 -2.43 -6.83 -13.55
CA GLY A 366 -3.67 -6.18 -13.15
C GLY A 366 -3.80 -5.94 -11.65
N PHE A 367 -4.94 -5.38 -11.26
CA PHE A 367 -5.31 -5.05 -9.88
C PHE A 367 -6.68 -5.64 -9.50
N GLY A 368 -7.10 -6.70 -10.17
CA GLY A 368 -8.35 -7.38 -9.84
C GLY A 368 -9.61 -6.63 -10.30
N VAL A 369 -9.64 -6.15 -11.54
CA VAL A 369 -10.81 -5.43 -12.09
C VAL A 369 -12.10 -6.22 -11.93
N GLY A 370 -12.06 -7.53 -12.19
CA GLY A 370 -13.20 -8.42 -12.02
C GLY A 370 -13.66 -8.57 -10.56
N ASN A 371 -12.85 -8.16 -9.60
CA ASN A 371 -13.13 -8.23 -8.17
C ASN A 371 -13.71 -6.92 -7.61
N PHE A 372 -13.51 -5.77 -8.30
CA PHE A 372 -13.90 -4.46 -7.78
C PHE A 372 -15.36 -4.39 -7.35
N LYS A 373 -16.27 -4.94 -8.16
CA LYS A 373 -17.68 -4.92 -7.80
C LYS A 373 -17.95 -5.66 -6.48
N ALA A 374 -17.38 -6.85 -6.33
CA ALA A 374 -17.56 -7.67 -5.13
C ALA A 374 -16.92 -7.02 -3.90
N LEU A 375 -15.71 -6.46 -4.07
CA LEU A 375 -15.06 -5.68 -3.01
C LEU A 375 -15.90 -4.47 -2.58
N PHE A 376 -16.45 -3.74 -3.55
CA PHE A 376 -17.34 -2.59 -3.26
C PHE A 376 -18.56 -3.03 -2.46
N GLU A 377 -19.25 -4.09 -2.89
CA GLU A 377 -20.41 -4.66 -2.19
C GLU A 377 -20.04 -5.09 -0.77
N ALA A 378 -18.87 -5.72 -0.57
CA ALA A 378 -18.39 -6.12 0.74
C ALA A 378 -18.11 -4.91 1.66
N ILE A 379 -17.52 -3.85 1.13
CA ILE A 379 -17.26 -2.63 1.90
C ILE A 379 -18.57 -1.88 2.18
N GLU A 380 -19.51 -1.82 1.24
CA GLU A 380 -20.83 -1.22 1.45
C GLU A 380 -21.62 -1.91 2.59
N ILE A 381 -21.50 -3.24 2.70
CA ILE A 381 -22.08 -3.98 3.85
C ILE A 381 -21.44 -3.52 5.18
N GLU A 382 -20.13 -3.31 5.19
CA GLU A 382 -19.45 -2.80 6.40
C GLU A 382 -19.81 -1.33 6.69
N GLN A 383 -19.99 -0.49 5.66
CA GLN A 383 -20.47 0.89 5.80
C GLN A 383 -21.91 0.91 6.38
N GLU A 384 -22.79 0.05 5.89
CA GLU A 384 -24.16 -0.08 6.40
C GLU A 384 -24.18 -0.48 7.89
N ARG A 385 -23.33 -1.45 8.29
CA ARG A 385 -23.19 -1.86 9.70
C ARG A 385 -22.73 -0.73 10.60
N ARG A 386 -21.92 0.19 10.07
CA ARG A 386 -21.46 1.39 10.78
C ARG A 386 -22.44 2.57 10.69
N GLY A 387 -23.51 2.47 9.89
CA GLY A 387 -24.46 3.57 9.64
C GLY A 387 -23.89 4.69 8.76
N ASN A 388 -22.92 4.40 7.91
CA ASN A 388 -22.21 5.36 7.05
C ASN A 388 -22.59 5.25 5.55
N LEU A 389 -23.43 4.27 5.19
CA LEU A 389 -23.88 4.06 3.81
C LEU A 389 -25.15 4.86 3.47
#